data_6ef97e8c2f6ae05730e4a357a9f18dae
#
_entry.id   6ef97e8c2f6ae05730e4a357a9f18dae
#
_cell.length_a   1.000
_cell.length_b   1.000
_cell.length_c   1.000
_cell.angle_alpha   90.00
_cell.angle_beta   90.00
_cell.angle_gamma   90.00
#
_symmetry.space_group_name_H-M   'P 1'
#
loop_
_entity.id
_entity.type
_entity.pdbx_description
1 polymer ?
#
loop_
_entity_poly.entity_id
_entity_poly.type
_entity_poly.pdbx_seq_one_letter_code
_entity_poly.pdbx_strand_id
1 'polypeptide(L)'
;MNKFSKLVVVVSIFLLLSFSLLFVTFSKGLQVPYLNNIVRVVVTPIQSVISVPTRFFSEQKDVLTDLMNAYEENKQLKETIMSLEGMAAENTSLKEENASLRSSLGVVSDFPEKQLIPGSVLVRTPSSWSEHILINIGETSGVTYNALVVANGGLVGIVSSLSSDSAVVTLFTNSDEFTKLPVKISVDSKEIYGILSGYDADTNSFIINQLNSADEIAVGSNVVTSDLAGATPANVQIGKVLSVKSNSNSLNREVYVEPTASFSNIYSVLVVGQTNAQ
;
A
#
# COMPACT_ATOMS: atom_id res chain seq x y z
N MET A 1 12.36 -68.36 -38.09
CA MET A 1 11.38 -67.30 -37.91
C MET A 1 11.07 -67.10 -36.38
N ASN A 2 11.45 -66.04 -35.82
CA ASN A 2 11.31 -65.79 -34.37
C ASN A 2 9.82 -65.69 -33.96
N LYS A 3 9.50 -66.17 -32.75
CA LYS A 3 8.12 -66.12 -32.23
C LYS A 3 7.48 -64.73 -32.34
N PHE A 4 8.31 -63.68 -32.25
CA PHE A 4 7.92 -62.28 -32.39
C PHE A 4 7.42 -61.94 -33.83
N SER A 5 8.08 -62.47 -34.86
CA SER A 5 7.68 -62.28 -36.28
C SER A 5 6.34 -62.94 -36.57
N LYS A 6 6.06 -64.12 -36.01
CA LYS A 6 4.77 -64.77 -36.13
C LYS A 6 3.62 -64.01 -35.46
N LEU A 7 3.88 -63.44 -34.30
CA LEU A 7 2.90 -62.63 -33.57
C LEU A 7 2.56 -61.34 -34.32
N VAL A 8 3.54 -60.66 -34.87
CA VAL A 8 3.34 -59.44 -35.70
C VAL A 8 2.52 -59.77 -36.99
N VAL A 9 2.79 -60.89 -37.62
CA VAL A 9 2.03 -61.33 -38.82
C VAL A 9 0.57 -61.60 -38.42
N VAL A 10 0.31 -62.31 -37.34
CA VAL A 10 -1.05 -62.64 -36.89
C VAL A 10 -1.83 -61.34 -36.53
N VAL A 11 -1.20 -60.38 -35.81
CA VAL A 11 -1.82 -59.09 -35.47
C VAL A 11 -2.10 -58.26 -36.74
N SER A 12 -1.17 -58.23 -37.70
CA SER A 12 -1.40 -57.56 -39.01
C SER A 12 -2.54 -58.11 -39.78
N ILE A 13 -2.66 -59.47 -39.85
CA ILE A 13 -3.79 -60.14 -40.51
C ILE A 13 -5.10 -59.83 -39.81
N PHE A 14 -5.11 -59.78 -38.46
CA PHE A 14 -6.31 -59.46 -37.70
C PHE A 14 -6.73 -57.99 -37.91
N LEU A 15 -5.79 -57.07 -37.98
CA LEU A 15 -6.05 -55.66 -38.29
C LEU A 15 -6.59 -55.48 -39.73
N LEU A 16 -6.03 -56.17 -40.73
CA LEU A 16 -6.49 -56.11 -42.11
C LEU A 16 -7.89 -56.66 -42.22
N LEU A 17 -8.21 -57.77 -41.54
CA LEU A 17 -9.53 -58.39 -41.53
C LEU A 17 -10.57 -57.47 -40.85
N SER A 18 -10.21 -56.87 -39.74
CA SER A 18 -11.05 -55.90 -39.05
C SER A 18 -11.34 -54.68 -39.91
N PHE A 19 -10.32 -54.14 -40.59
CA PHE A 19 -10.47 -52.99 -41.49
C PHE A 19 -11.28 -53.30 -42.72
N SER A 20 -11.12 -54.48 -43.28
CA SER A 20 -11.91 -54.99 -44.40
C SER A 20 -13.38 -55.15 -44.01
N LEU A 21 -13.67 -55.67 -42.85
CA LEU A 21 -15.02 -55.83 -42.30
C LEU A 21 -15.70 -54.52 -42.06
N LEU A 22 -14.97 -53.52 -41.48
CA LEU A 22 -15.41 -52.14 -41.34
C LEU A 22 -15.70 -51.49 -42.70
N PHE A 23 -14.84 -51.69 -43.70
CA PHE A 23 -15.00 -51.10 -45.01
C PHE A 23 -16.23 -51.69 -45.74
N VAL A 24 -16.48 -53.00 -45.66
CA VAL A 24 -17.66 -53.67 -46.23
C VAL A 24 -18.93 -53.20 -45.51
N THR A 25 -18.90 -53.01 -44.21
CA THR A 25 -20.04 -52.48 -43.41
C THR A 25 -20.38 -51.06 -43.84
N PHE A 26 -19.38 -50.25 -44.08
CA PHE A 26 -19.55 -48.83 -44.47
C PHE A 26 -19.98 -48.68 -45.93
N SER A 27 -19.45 -49.59 -46.88
CA SER A 27 -19.75 -49.58 -48.33
C SER A 27 -21.15 -50.06 -48.69
N LYS A 28 -21.72 -50.92 -47.86
CA LYS A 28 -23.02 -51.54 -48.19
C LYS A 28 -24.21 -50.97 -47.49
N GLY A 29 -24.06 -49.93 -46.69
CA GLY A 29 -25.17 -49.22 -45.98
C GLY A 29 -26.07 -50.17 -45.17
N LEU A 30 -25.53 -51.34 -44.75
CA LEU A 30 -26.27 -52.27 -43.90
C LEU A 30 -26.54 -51.65 -42.54
N GLN A 31 -27.77 -51.20 -42.35
CA GLN A 31 -28.27 -50.83 -41.04
C GLN A 31 -28.42 -52.07 -40.18
N VAL A 32 -27.42 -52.37 -39.36
CA VAL A 32 -27.49 -53.46 -38.38
C VAL A 32 -28.14 -52.93 -37.14
N PRO A 33 -29.41 -53.27 -36.86
CA PRO A 33 -30.17 -52.66 -35.76
C PRO A 33 -29.61 -52.94 -34.36
N TYR A 34 -28.66 -53.86 -34.24
CA TYR A 34 -28.02 -54.23 -32.98
C TYR A 34 -26.76 -53.44 -32.64
N LEU A 35 -26.15 -52.71 -33.57
CA LEU A 35 -24.93 -51.94 -33.33
C LEU A 35 -25.16 -50.66 -32.47
N ASN A 36 -26.34 -50.06 -32.55
CA ASN A 36 -26.67 -48.90 -31.79
C ASN A 36 -26.68 -49.13 -30.25
N ASN A 37 -27.03 -50.33 -29.82
CA ASN A 37 -27.04 -50.68 -28.40
C ASN A 37 -25.63 -51.02 -27.87
N ILE A 38 -24.79 -51.62 -28.69
CA ILE A 38 -23.40 -51.99 -28.30
C ILE A 38 -22.55 -50.74 -28.19
N VAL A 39 -22.70 -49.78 -29.09
CA VAL A 39 -21.98 -48.48 -29.01
C VAL A 39 -22.36 -47.67 -27.77
N ARG A 40 -23.64 -47.71 -27.39
CA ARG A 40 -24.09 -47.00 -26.17
C ARG A 40 -23.62 -47.68 -24.90
N VAL A 41 -23.49 -48.98 -24.85
CA VAL A 41 -23.12 -49.73 -23.62
C VAL A 41 -21.60 -49.77 -23.43
N VAL A 42 -20.81 -49.71 -24.49
CA VAL A 42 -19.33 -49.85 -24.39
C VAL A 42 -18.60 -48.51 -24.47
N VAL A 43 -19.11 -47.53 -25.25
CA VAL A 43 -18.40 -46.26 -25.44
C VAL A 43 -18.68 -45.25 -24.32
N THR A 44 -19.90 -45.23 -23.74
CA THR A 44 -20.23 -44.31 -22.66
C THR A 44 -19.43 -44.53 -21.35
N PRO A 45 -19.16 -45.76 -20.87
CA PRO A 45 -18.35 -45.92 -19.67
C PRO A 45 -16.86 -45.61 -19.90
N ILE A 46 -16.35 -45.73 -21.14
CA ILE A 46 -14.94 -45.40 -21.42
C ILE A 46 -14.69 -43.91 -21.41
N GLN A 47 -15.65 -43.07 -21.80
CA GLN A 47 -15.52 -41.62 -21.73
C GLN A 47 -15.53 -41.11 -20.29
N SER A 48 -16.25 -41.74 -19.35
CA SER A 48 -16.27 -41.34 -17.94
C SER A 48 -14.99 -41.72 -17.19
N VAL A 49 -14.29 -42.78 -17.63
CA VAL A 49 -13.04 -43.22 -16.97
C VAL A 49 -11.84 -42.39 -17.44
N ILE A 50 -11.85 -41.84 -18.67
CA ILE A 50 -10.76 -41.02 -19.19
C ILE A 50 -10.83 -39.56 -18.66
N SER A 51 -12.00 -39.08 -18.27
CA SER A 51 -12.16 -37.72 -17.77
C SER A 51 -11.81 -37.51 -16.28
N VAL A 52 -11.69 -38.61 -15.51
CA VAL A 52 -11.36 -38.53 -14.06
C VAL A 52 -9.90 -38.16 -13.78
N PRO A 53 -8.86 -38.61 -14.53
CA PRO A 53 -7.48 -38.23 -14.24
C PRO A 53 -7.16 -36.76 -14.49
N THR A 54 -7.79 -36.11 -15.48
CA THR A 54 -7.45 -34.75 -15.84
C THR A 54 -7.92 -33.69 -14.84
N ARG A 55 -9.05 -33.91 -14.18
CA ARG A 55 -9.55 -33.03 -13.11
C ARG A 55 -8.74 -33.18 -11.83
N PHE A 56 -8.35 -34.41 -11.51
CA PHE A 56 -7.55 -34.68 -10.31
C PHE A 56 -6.14 -34.08 -10.40
N PHE A 57 -5.54 -34.04 -11.59
CA PHE A 57 -4.24 -33.42 -11.81
C PHE A 57 -4.30 -31.88 -11.88
N SER A 58 -5.40 -31.28 -12.32
CA SER A 58 -5.56 -29.83 -12.34
C SER A 58 -5.78 -29.27 -10.93
N GLU A 59 -6.63 -29.89 -10.13
CA GLU A 59 -6.87 -29.48 -8.73
C GLU A 59 -5.62 -29.62 -7.84
N GLN A 60 -4.80 -30.65 -8.07
CA GLN A 60 -3.54 -30.83 -7.35
C GLN A 60 -2.48 -29.80 -7.77
N LYS A 61 -2.48 -29.36 -9.01
CA LYS A 61 -1.55 -28.35 -9.50
C LYS A 61 -1.85 -26.98 -8.88
N ASP A 62 -3.13 -26.62 -8.76
CA ASP A 62 -3.56 -25.36 -8.17
C ASP A 62 -3.19 -25.32 -6.66
N VAL A 63 -3.45 -26.40 -5.93
CA VAL A 63 -3.05 -26.54 -4.53
C VAL A 63 -1.54 -26.45 -4.33
N LEU A 64 -0.74 -27.05 -5.20
CA LEU A 64 0.72 -26.96 -5.14
C LEU A 64 1.21 -25.55 -5.46
N THR A 65 0.57 -24.89 -6.43
CA THR A 65 0.89 -23.49 -6.79
C THR A 65 0.56 -22.55 -5.64
N ASP A 66 -0.60 -22.72 -5.00
CA ASP A 66 -1.02 -21.92 -3.84
C ASP A 66 -0.09 -22.15 -2.64
N LEU A 67 0.36 -23.39 -2.42
CA LEU A 67 1.33 -23.72 -1.37
C LEU A 67 2.71 -23.08 -1.65
N MET A 68 3.16 -23.10 -2.90
CA MET A 68 4.41 -22.44 -3.28
C MET A 68 4.31 -20.92 -3.15
N ASN A 69 3.19 -20.33 -3.56
CA ASN A 69 2.94 -18.90 -3.42
C ASN A 69 2.89 -18.50 -1.94
N ALA A 70 2.17 -19.26 -1.11
CA ALA A 70 2.11 -19.03 0.34
C ALA A 70 3.48 -19.20 1.03
N TYR A 71 4.31 -20.14 0.55
CA TYR A 71 5.67 -20.31 1.05
C TYR A 71 6.56 -19.12 0.69
N GLU A 72 6.49 -18.66 -0.56
CA GLU A 72 7.27 -17.50 -1.03
C GLU A 72 6.82 -16.22 -0.32
N GLU A 73 5.50 -16.01 -0.18
CA GLU A 73 4.95 -14.90 0.58
C GLU A 73 5.41 -14.93 2.06
N ASN A 74 5.39 -16.11 2.70
CA ASN A 74 5.87 -16.27 4.06
C ASN A 74 7.36 -15.95 4.19
N LYS A 75 8.16 -16.34 3.20
CA LYS A 75 9.58 -16.01 3.13
C LYS A 75 9.79 -14.50 2.99
N GLN A 76 9.08 -13.85 2.07
CA GLN A 76 9.15 -12.39 1.87
C GLN A 76 8.69 -11.63 3.11
N LEU A 77 7.63 -12.10 3.77
CA LEU A 77 7.16 -11.52 5.04
C LEU A 77 8.23 -11.64 6.13
N LYS A 78 8.90 -12.80 6.26
CA LYS A 78 10.00 -12.97 7.22
C LYS A 78 11.17 -12.04 6.93
N GLU A 79 11.58 -11.93 5.66
CA GLU A 79 12.66 -11.02 5.26
C GLU A 79 12.29 -9.55 5.54
N THR A 80 11.02 -9.18 5.31
CA THR A 80 10.50 -7.86 5.64
C THR A 80 10.49 -7.61 7.15
N ILE A 81 10.05 -8.58 7.95
CA ILE A 81 10.08 -8.48 9.42
C ILE A 81 11.51 -8.30 9.91
N MET A 82 12.46 -9.11 9.44
CA MET A 82 13.87 -8.98 9.82
C MET A 82 14.45 -7.62 9.43
N SER A 83 14.09 -7.08 8.27
CA SER A 83 14.48 -5.74 7.84
C SER A 83 13.88 -4.66 8.74
N LEU A 84 12.60 -4.77 9.09
CA LEU A 84 11.92 -3.83 9.99
C LEU A 84 12.51 -3.88 11.39
N GLU A 85 12.81 -5.07 11.91
CA GLU A 85 13.49 -5.23 13.22
C GLU A 85 14.88 -4.60 13.20
N GLY A 86 15.63 -4.78 12.11
CA GLY A 86 16.94 -4.14 11.91
C GLY A 86 16.83 -2.61 11.91
N MET A 87 15.88 -2.06 11.15
CA MET A 87 15.62 -0.62 11.13
C MET A 87 15.16 -0.07 12.49
N ALA A 88 14.35 -0.83 13.23
CA ALA A 88 13.91 -0.46 14.57
C ALA A 88 15.10 -0.42 15.55
N ALA A 89 15.98 -1.40 15.49
CA ALA A 89 17.20 -1.44 16.32
C ALA A 89 18.14 -0.27 15.98
N GLU A 90 18.35 0.01 14.69
CA GLU A 90 19.16 1.15 14.24
C GLU A 90 18.55 2.48 14.69
N ASN A 91 17.23 2.64 14.55
CA ASN A 91 16.53 3.84 15.02
C ASN A 91 16.68 4.05 16.54
N THR A 92 16.63 2.95 17.32
CA THR A 92 16.85 3.00 18.76
C THR A 92 18.29 3.44 19.07
N SER A 93 19.27 2.85 18.39
CA SER A 93 20.68 3.22 18.54
C SER A 93 20.95 4.68 18.21
N LEU A 94 20.38 5.17 17.08
CA LEU A 94 20.51 6.57 16.69
C LEU A 94 19.85 7.54 17.68
N LYS A 95 18.73 7.16 18.28
CA LYS A 95 18.08 7.94 19.33
C LYS A 95 18.95 8.03 20.59
N GLU A 96 19.55 6.91 21.01
CA GLU A 96 20.45 6.86 22.15
C GLU A 96 21.71 7.68 21.89
N GLU A 97 22.31 7.60 20.71
CA GLU A 97 23.44 8.41 20.29
C GLU A 97 23.09 9.90 20.29
N ASN A 98 21.93 10.27 19.72
CA ASN A 98 21.45 11.64 19.69
C ASN A 98 21.24 12.19 21.12
N ALA A 99 20.62 11.39 22.00
CA ALA A 99 20.43 11.75 23.41
C ALA A 99 21.80 11.96 24.12
N SER A 100 22.78 11.09 23.87
CA SER A 100 24.13 11.20 24.41
C SER A 100 24.86 12.45 23.90
N LEU A 101 24.76 12.74 22.60
CA LEU A 101 25.33 13.93 21.99
C LEU A 101 24.72 15.21 22.56
N ARG A 102 23.39 15.25 22.69
CA ARG A 102 22.67 16.40 23.33
C ARG A 102 23.08 16.60 24.77
N SER A 103 23.18 15.52 25.53
CA SER A 103 23.65 15.60 26.94
C SER A 103 25.08 16.14 26.98
N SER A 104 25.97 15.69 26.08
CA SER A 104 27.36 16.17 26.02
C SER A 104 27.48 17.65 25.62
N LEU A 105 26.52 18.14 24.83
CA LEU A 105 26.45 19.54 24.40
C LEU A 105 25.71 20.44 25.41
N GLY A 106 25.18 19.88 26.51
CA GLY A 106 24.38 20.62 27.50
C GLY A 106 23.01 21.06 26.95
N VAL A 107 22.55 20.48 25.83
CA VAL A 107 21.24 20.76 25.26
C VAL A 107 20.22 19.94 26.03
N VAL A 108 19.38 20.60 26.80
CA VAL A 108 18.22 19.94 27.44
C VAL A 108 17.28 19.50 26.35
N SER A 109 16.90 18.22 26.34
CA SER A 109 15.95 17.69 25.35
C SER A 109 14.53 18.18 25.72
N ASP A 110 14.12 19.29 25.15
CA ASP A 110 12.76 19.84 25.32
C ASP A 110 11.69 19.10 24.46
N PHE A 111 12.05 17.99 23.86
CA PHE A 111 11.10 17.23 23.04
C PHE A 111 10.89 15.83 23.61
N PRO A 112 9.84 15.63 24.38
CA PRO A 112 9.39 14.30 24.77
C PRO A 112 8.99 13.48 23.53
N GLU A 113 9.12 12.16 23.65
CA GLU A 113 8.69 11.23 22.60
C GLU A 113 7.26 11.55 22.14
N LYS A 114 7.06 11.64 20.84
CA LYS A 114 5.74 11.89 20.24
C LYS A 114 4.75 10.87 20.76
N GLN A 115 3.81 11.30 21.58
CA GLN A 115 2.70 10.45 21.98
C GLN A 115 1.72 10.40 20.81
N LEU A 116 1.57 9.24 20.19
CA LEU A 116 0.58 9.00 19.13
C LEU A 116 -0.71 8.50 19.78
N ILE A 117 -1.79 9.24 19.63
CA ILE A 117 -3.10 8.91 20.17
C ILE A 117 -3.98 8.43 19.02
N PRO A 118 -4.32 7.12 18.98
CA PRO A 118 -5.15 6.58 17.93
C PRO A 118 -6.62 6.99 18.12
N GLY A 119 -7.27 7.38 17.02
CA GLY A 119 -8.69 7.72 16.98
C GLY A 119 -9.35 7.26 15.71
N SER A 120 -10.68 7.20 15.76
CA SER A 120 -11.53 6.86 14.61
C SER A 120 -12.34 8.07 14.18
N VAL A 121 -12.58 8.19 12.89
CA VAL A 121 -13.45 9.23 12.34
C VAL A 121 -14.91 8.85 12.60
N LEU A 122 -15.63 9.72 13.34
CA LEU A 122 -17.04 9.55 13.64
C LEU A 122 -17.94 10.08 12.53
N VAL A 123 -17.61 11.28 12.05
CA VAL A 123 -18.44 11.98 11.05
C VAL A 123 -17.55 12.68 10.04
N ARG A 124 -17.92 12.57 8.79
CA ARG A 124 -17.42 13.35 7.69
C ARG A 124 -18.60 13.81 6.85
N THR A 125 -18.94 15.08 6.95
CA THR A 125 -20.14 15.62 6.31
C THR A 125 -19.93 15.79 4.81
N PRO A 126 -20.85 15.35 3.94
CA PRO A 126 -20.67 15.49 2.48
C PRO A 126 -20.50 16.92 2.00
N SER A 127 -21.12 17.90 2.67
CA SER A 127 -21.02 19.34 2.34
C SER A 127 -19.66 19.95 2.71
N SER A 128 -18.92 19.33 3.62
CA SER A 128 -17.59 19.77 4.07
C SER A 128 -16.55 18.64 3.98
N TRP A 129 -16.70 17.79 2.95
CA TRP A 129 -15.90 16.57 2.79
C TRP A 129 -14.39 16.80 2.80
N SER A 130 -13.93 17.93 2.26
CA SER A 130 -12.54 18.34 2.19
C SER A 130 -12.11 19.29 3.30
N GLU A 131 -13.00 19.61 4.25
CA GLU A 131 -12.75 20.68 5.21
C GLU A 131 -12.54 20.16 6.64
N HIS A 132 -13.48 19.35 7.13
CA HIS A 132 -13.49 18.93 8.54
C HIS A 132 -13.85 17.46 8.71
N ILE A 133 -13.28 16.85 9.76
CA ILE A 133 -13.70 15.54 10.27
C ILE A 133 -13.86 15.62 11.79
N LEU A 134 -14.82 14.86 12.32
CA LEU A 134 -15.00 14.67 13.77
C LEU A 134 -14.39 13.33 14.16
N ILE A 135 -13.56 13.31 15.19
CA ILE A 135 -12.89 12.12 15.71
C ILE A 135 -13.38 11.78 17.13
N ASN A 136 -13.29 10.50 17.53
CA ASN A 136 -13.80 9.96 18.79
C ASN A 136 -12.82 10.08 19.96
N ILE A 137 -11.86 10.98 19.90
CA ILE A 137 -10.86 11.24 20.94
C ILE A 137 -10.79 12.74 21.21
N GLY A 138 -10.66 13.12 22.48
CA GLY A 138 -10.69 14.50 22.95
C GLY A 138 -9.69 14.74 24.08
N GLU A 139 -9.99 15.71 24.94
CA GLU A 139 -9.14 16.12 26.07
C GLU A 139 -8.83 14.95 27.01
N THR A 140 -9.82 14.09 27.30
CA THR A 140 -9.65 12.94 28.20
C THR A 140 -8.66 11.93 27.67
N SER A 141 -8.46 11.89 26.36
CA SER A 141 -7.46 11.05 25.69
C SER A 141 -6.07 11.70 25.57
N GLY A 142 -5.90 12.93 26.06
CA GLY A 142 -4.65 13.67 25.96
C GLY A 142 -4.48 14.45 24.64
N VAL A 143 -5.55 14.59 23.84
CA VAL A 143 -5.54 15.45 22.65
C VAL A 143 -5.47 16.90 23.08
N THR A 144 -4.66 17.68 22.36
CA THR A 144 -4.52 19.12 22.62
C THR A 144 -4.97 19.94 21.41
N TYR A 145 -5.35 21.19 21.66
CA TYR A 145 -5.63 22.15 20.58
C TYR A 145 -4.39 22.36 19.72
N ASN A 146 -4.55 22.50 18.41
CA ASN A 146 -3.46 22.58 17.41
C ASN A 146 -2.58 21.32 17.30
N ALA A 147 -2.99 20.19 17.86
CA ALA A 147 -2.28 18.93 17.64
C ALA A 147 -2.36 18.52 16.17
N LEU A 148 -1.26 18.03 15.61
CA LEU A 148 -1.21 17.51 14.24
C LEU A 148 -1.94 16.18 14.14
N VAL A 149 -2.61 15.96 13.01
CA VAL A 149 -3.35 14.72 12.73
C VAL A 149 -2.78 14.05 11.50
N VAL A 150 -2.45 12.79 11.65
CA VAL A 150 -1.86 11.92 10.60
C VAL A 150 -2.84 10.81 10.24
N ALA A 151 -2.98 10.54 8.97
CA ALA A 151 -3.71 9.38 8.45
C ALA A 151 -3.08 8.93 7.12
N ASN A 152 -3.28 7.67 6.75
CA ASN A 152 -2.79 7.13 5.47
C ASN A 152 -1.29 7.41 5.21
N GLY A 153 -0.47 7.40 6.28
CA GLY A 153 0.98 7.57 6.20
C GLY A 153 1.47 9.02 6.08
N GLY A 154 0.60 10.03 6.14
CA GLY A 154 0.99 11.43 6.05
C GLY A 154 0.10 12.39 6.85
N LEU A 155 0.53 13.64 6.92
CA LEU A 155 -0.18 14.73 7.59
C LEU A 155 -1.49 15.02 6.83
N VAL A 156 -2.62 15.05 7.58
CA VAL A 156 -3.95 15.32 6.99
C VAL A 156 -4.61 16.57 7.54
N GLY A 157 -4.31 16.99 8.77
CA GLY A 157 -5.00 18.12 9.36
C GLY A 157 -4.45 18.50 10.72
N ILE A 158 -5.20 19.39 11.38
CA ILE A 158 -4.90 19.91 12.71
C ILE A 158 -6.17 19.96 13.55
N VAL A 159 -6.07 19.73 14.85
CA VAL A 159 -7.19 19.83 15.79
C VAL A 159 -7.60 21.31 15.94
N SER A 160 -8.79 21.64 15.46
CA SER A 160 -9.32 23.01 15.47
C SER A 160 -10.39 23.26 16.54
N SER A 161 -11.00 22.21 17.09
CA SER A 161 -11.92 22.30 18.21
C SER A 161 -11.82 21.06 19.07
N LEU A 162 -11.97 21.21 20.38
CA LEU A 162 -11.73 20.15 21.33
C LEU A 162 -12.91 20.08 22.31
N SER A 163 -13.35 18.85 22.56
CA SER A 163 -14.34 18.50 23.60
C SER A 163 -13.73 17.42 24.49
N SER A 164 -14.43 17.04 25.59
CA SER A 164 -13.93 15.99 26.48
C SER A 164 -13.60 14.69 25.77
N ASP A 165 -14.50 14.19 24.92
CA ASP A 165 -14.41 12.85 24.31
C ASP A 165 -14.34 12.87 22.76
N SER A 166 -14.27 14.06 22.16
CA SER A 166 -14.23 14.22 20.71
C SER A 166 -13.44 15.47 20.32
N ALA A 167 -12.99 15.51 19.07
CA ALA A 167 -12.33 16.70 18.53
C ALA A 167 -12.70 16.89 17.05
N VAL A 168 -12.75 18.14 16.63
CA VAL A 168 -12.87 18.52 15.21
C VAL A 168 -11.47 18.75 14.67
N VAL A 169 -11.21 18.13 13.53
CA VAL A 169 -9.96 18.29 12.79
C VAL A 169 -10.25 19.07 11.53
N THR A 170 -9.59 20.18 11.33
CA THR A 170 -9.57 20.90 10.05
C THR A 170 -8.52 20.26 9.16
N LEU A 171 -8.95 19.82 7.98
CA LEU A 171 -8.06 19.20 6.99
C LEU A 171 -7.23 20.26 6.27
N PHE A 172 -6.01 19.93 5.88
CA PHE A 172 -5.15 20.79 5.08
C PHE A 172 -5.60 20.95 3.61
N THR A 173 -6.68 20.29 3.21
CA THR A 173 -7.40 20.53 1.96
C THR A 173 -8.43 21.67 2.06
N ASN A 174 -8.68 22.17 3.26
CA ASN A 174 -9.51 23.35 3.47
C ASN A 174 -8.69 24.62 3.20
N SER A 175 -9.00 25.29 2.08
CA SER A 175 -8.29 26.51 1.67
C SER A 175 -8.73 27.75 2.45
N ASP A 176 -9.94 27.72 3.04
CA ASP A 176 -10.53 28.87 3.73
C ASP A 176 -9.96 29.03 5.14
N GLU A 177 -9.66 27.93 5.81
CA GLU A 177 -9.11 27.87 7.17
C GLU A 177 -7.73 27.20 7.21
N PHE A 178 -6.83 27.62 6.36
CA PHE A 178 -5.51 27.00 6.27
C PHE A 178 -4.56 27.44 7.36
N THR A 179 -4.14 26.50 8.22
CA THR A 179 -3.13 26.75 9.26
C THR A 179 -1.73 26.61 8.69
N LYS A 180 -0.94 27.69 8.78
CA LYS A 180 0.46 27.68 8.32
C LYS A 180 1.34 26.86 9.25
N LEU A 181 2.17 26.00 8.66
CA LEU A 181 3.10 25.13 9.39
C LEU A 181 4.54 25.33 8.93
N PRO A 182 5.52 25.34 9.84
CA PRO A 182 6.92 25.25 9.47
C PRO A 182 7.23 23.85 8.95
N VAL A 183 7.93 23.80 7.83
CA VAL A 183 8.32 22.56 7.17
C VAL A 183 9.79 22.56 6.80
N LYS A 184 10.34 21.38 6.59
CA LYS A 184 11.69 21.21 6.04
C LYS A 184 11.67 20.24 4.86
N ILE A 185 12.48 20.56 3.88
CA ILE A 185 12.67 19.81 2.65
C ILE A 185 14.09 19.25 2.70
N SER A 186 14.22 17.93 2.61
CA SER A 186 15.53 17.28 2.62
C SER A 186 16.05 17.16 1.18
N VAL A 187 17.16 17.82 0.89
CA VAL A 187 17.83 17.79 -0.40
C VAL A 187 19.27 17.33 -0.19
N ASP A 188 19.58 16.11 -0.62
CA ASP A 188 20.87 15.45 -0.39
C ASP A 188 21.27 15.46 1.10
N SER A 189 22.28 16.24 1.47
CA SER A 189 22.72 16.39 2.88
C SER A 189 22.36 17.75 3.49
N LYS A 190 21.44 18.51 2.86
CA LYS A 190 21.00 19.84 3.32
C LYS A 190 19.52 19.82 3.65
N GLU A 191 19.14 20.69 4.58
CA GLU A 191 17.76 20.96 4.93
C GLU A 191 17.37 22.38 4.53
N ILE A 192 16.32 22.52 3.74
CA ILE A 192 15.73 23.80 3.35
C ILE A 192 14.43 23.95 4.11
N TYR A 193 14.31 25.05 4.83
CA TYR A 193 13.12 25.35 5.63
C TYR A 193 12.19 26.29 4.88
N GLY A 194 10.89 26.09 5.09
CA GLY A 194 9.84 26.90 4.48
C GLY A 194 8.56 26.85 5.30
N ILE A 195 7.53 27.49 4.79
CA ILE A 195 6.20 27.53 5.40
C ILE A 195 5.22 26.85 4.45
N LEU A 196 4.55 25.80 4.91
CA LEU A 196 3.37 25.25 4.31
C LEU A 196 2.25 26.28 4.44
N SER A 197 1.77 26.85 3.34
CA SER A 197 0.93 28.04 3.33
C SER A 197 -0.42 27.87 2.68
N GLY A 198 -0.63 26.76 1.96
CA GLY A 198 -1.87 26.53 1.25
C GLY A 198 -1.97 25.16 0.59
N TYR A 199 -3.12 24.93 -0.03
CA TYR A 199 -3.42 23.76 -0.81
C TYR A 199 -4.04 24.18 -2.15
N ASP A 200 -3.56 23.62 -3.24
CA ASP A 200 -4.07 23.82 -4.58
C ASP A 200 -4.92 22.58 -4.95
N ALA A 201 -6.23 22.79 -5.04
CA ALA A 201 -7.19 21.74 -5.34
C ALA A 201 -7.10 21.25 -6.80
N ASP A 202 -6.68 22.12 -7.73
CA ASP A 202 -6.58 21.77 -9.15
C ASP A 202 -5.43 20.80 -9.41
N THR A 203 -4.32 20.98 -8.71
CA THR A 203 -3.13 20.12 -8.80
C THR A 203 -3.05 19.09 -7.69
N ASN A 204 -3.99 19.09 -6.73
CA ASN A 204 -4.00 18.25 -5.53
C ASN A 204 -2.64 18.30 -4.81
N SER A 205 -2.11 19.50 -4.61
CA SER A 205 -0.78 19.69 -4.04
C SER A 205 -0.75 20.75 -2.94
N PHE A 206 0.12 20.54 -1.96
CA PHE A 206 0.43 21.55 -0.97
C PHE A 206 1.37 22.61 -1.52
N ILE A 207 1.23 23.83 -1.03
CA ILE A 207 2.05 24.98 -1.43
C ILE A 207 2.96 25.37 -0.27
N ILE A 208 4.27 25.37 -0.49
CA ILE A 208 5.29 25.85 0.44
C ILE A 208 5.91 27.12 -0.14
N ASN A 209 6.01 28.13 0.69
CA ASN A 209 6.66 29.38 0.36
C ASN A 209 7.61 29.85 1.49
N GLN A 210 8.14 31.07 1.40
CA GLN A 210 9.05 31.67 2.41
C GLN A 210 10.26 30.78 2.70
N LEU A 211 10.91 30.28 1.65
CA LEU A 211 12.08 29.43 1.80
C LEU A 211 13.25 30.20 2.39
N ASN A 212 14.00 29.58 3.28
CA ASN A 212 15.18 30.17 3.92
C ASN A 212 16.45 30.12 3.07
N SER A 213 16.43 29.39 1.95
CA SER A 213 17.59 29.20 1.05
C SER A 213 17.19 29.34 -0.40
N ALA A 214 18.13 29.77 -1.24
CA ALA A 214 17.99 29.81 -2.69
C ALA A 214 18.54 28.53 -3.37
N ASP A 215 18.99 27.53 -2.59
CA ASP A 215 19.49 26.26 -3.13
C ASP A 215 18.46 25.58 -4.03
N GLU A 216 18.94 24.82 -4.99
CA GLU A 216 18.08 24.04 -5.88
C GLU A 216 17.36 22.94 -5.12
N ILE A 217 16.06 22.80 -5.36
CA ILE A 217 15.22 21.76 -4.76
C ILE A 217 14.87 20.74 -5.83
N ALA A 218 15.33 19.51 -5.64
CA ALA A 218 15.07 18.43 -6.58
C ALA A 218 13.62 17.94 -6.47
N VAL A 219 12.99 17.64 -7.60
CA VAL A 219 11.70 16.93 -7.65
C VAL A 219 11.86 15.57 -6.98
N GLY A 220 10.87 15.17 -6.17
CA GLY A 220 10.90 13.95 -5.37
C GLY A 220 11.56 14.10 -3.99
N SER A 221 12.12 15.27 -3.65
CA SER A 221 12.65 15.56 -2.31
C SER A 221 11.57 15.38 -1.25
N ASN A 222 11.97 14.79 -0.11
CA ASN A 222 11.04 14.52 1.00
C ASN A 222 10.73 15.79 1.78
N VAL A 223 9.46 15.94 2.17
CA VAL A 223 8.97 17.10 2.93
C VAL A 223 8.33 16.61 4.22
N VAL A 224 8.79 17.16 5.34
CA VAL A 224 8.29 16.85 6.68
C VAL A 224 8.07 18.14 7.48
N THR A 225 7.34 18.06 8.59
CA THR A 225 7.19 19.18 9.52
C THR A 225 8.52 19.52 10.18
N SER A 226 8.66 20.78 10.58
CA SER A 226 9.81 21.31 11.32
C SER A 226 9.40 21.83 12.69
N ASP A 227 10.27 21.71 13.66
CA ASP A 227 10.15 22.24 15.02
C ASP A 227 10.69 23.66 15.19
N LEU A 228 11.11 24.32 14.10
CA LEU A 228 11.69 25.66 14.13
C LEU A 228 10.80 26.72 14.81
N ALA A 229 9.48 26.53 14.81
CA ALA A 229 8.55 27.40 15.52
C ALA A 229 8.31 26.99 17.00
N GLY A 230 8.98 25.96 17.49
CA GLY A 230 8.95 25.51 18.89
C GLY A 230 7.73 24.68 19.30
N ALA A 231 6.58 24.86 18.67
CA ALA A 231 5.33 24.20 19.07
C ALA A 231 4.92 23.03 18.12
N THR A 232 5.56 22.91 16.98
CA THR A 232 5.17 21.91 15.97
C THR A 232 6.03 20.64 16.12
N PRO A 233 5.42 19.45 16.24
CA PRO A 233 6.18 18.20 16.23
C PRO A 233 6.97 18.03 14.92
N ALA A 234 8.30 17.87 15.02
CA ALA A 234 9.16 17.69 13.86
C ALA A 234 9.00 16.31 13.21
N ASN A 235 9.42 16.19 11.95
CA ASN A 235 9.52 14.92 11.21
C ASN A 235 8.18 14.16 11.03
N VAL A 236 7.06 14.88 10.96
CA VAL A 236 5.79 14.32 10.49
C VAL A 236 5.78 14.41 8.97
N GLN A 237 5.54 13.27 8.32
CA GLN A 237 5.56 13.15 6.85
C GLN A 237 4.44 14.01 6.23
N ILE A 238 4.81 14.85 5.25
CA ILE A 238 3.86 15.68 4.49
C ILE A 238 3.72 15.13 3.06
N GLY A 239 4.83 15.00 2.35
CA GLY A 239 4.79 14.60 0.95
C GLY A 239 6.15 14.64 0.27
N LYS A 240 6.09 14.70 -1.06
CA LYS A 240 7.27 14.82 -1.92
C LYS A 240 7.13 16.01 -2.85
N VAL A 241 8.24 16.70 -3.13
CA VAL A 241 8.27 17.81 -4.06
C VAL A 241 7.81 17.36 -5.44
N LEU A 242 6.74 17.95 -5.93
CA LEU A 242 6.20 17.73 -7.27
C LEU A 242 6.82 18.67 -8.30
N SER A 243 6.90 19.97 -7.94
CA SER A 243 7.47 20.99 -8.82
C SER A 243 7.87 22.23 -8.02
N VAL A 244 8.75 23.04 -8.59
CA VAL A 244 9.18 24.32 -8.04
C VAL A 244 8.89 25.40 -9.07
N LYS A 245 8.02 26.36 -8.72
CA LYS A 245 7.76 27.55 -9.54
C LYS A 245 8.59 28.71 -9.00
N SER A 246 9.44 29.27 -9.83
CA SER A 246 10.26 30.42 -9.50
C SER A 246 9.63 31.68 -10.11
N ASN A 247 9.27 32.63 -9.26
CA ASN A 247 9.01 34.00 -9.68
C ASN A 247 10.35 34.74 -9.77
N SER A 248 10.38 35.92 -10.40
CA SER A 248 11.57 36.71 -10.77
C SER A 248 12.62 36.96 -9.67
N ASN A 249 12.36 36.56 -8.42
CA ASN A 249 13.29 36.58 -7.28
C ASN A 249 13.46 35.17 -6.71
N SER A 250 14.69 34.72 -6.56
CA SER A 250 15.05 33.36 -6.12
C SER A 250 14.52 32.97 -4.71
N LEU A 251 14.13 33.93 -3.89
CA LEU A 251 13.56 33.69 -2.55
C LEU A 251 12.01 33.65 -2.56
N ASN A 252 11.36 34.17 -3.60
CA ASN A 252 9.89 34.08 -3.78
C ASN A 252 9.49 32.90 -4.64
N ARG A 253 10.03 31.73 -4.33
CA ARG A 253 9.68 30.48 -5.01
C ARG A 253 8.51 29.83 -4.28
N GLU A 254 7.67 29.16 -5.06
CA GLU A 254 6.63 28.28 -4.56
C GLU A 254 6.99 26.84 -4.85
N VAL A 255 6.98 26.00 -3.83
CA VAL A 255 7.22 24.56 -3.98
C VAL A 255 5.89 23.86 -3.85
N TYR A 256 5.53 23.13 -4.88
CA TYR A 256 4.34 22.27 -4.92
C TYR A 256 4.72 20.88 -4.46
N VAL A 257 3.97 20.35 -3.51
CA VAL A 257 4.26 19.09 -2.84
C VAL A 257 3.07 18.14 -2.99
N GLU A 258 3.30 16.99 -3.56
CA GLU A 258 2.32 15.92 -3.62
C GLU A 258 2.15 15.31 -2.22
N PRO A 259 0.94 15.34 -1.62
CA PRO A 259 0.69 14.75 -0.31
C PRO A 259 0.96 13.25 -0.29
N THR A 260 1.63 12.74 0.75
CA THR A 260 1.72 11.30 0.99
C THR A 260 0.37 10.71 1.40
N ALA A 261 -0.42 11.49 2.16
CA ALA A 261 -1.73 11.07 2.62
C ALA A 261 -2.78 11.16 1.52
N SER A 262 -3.64 10.15 1.44
CA SER A 262 -4.88 10.23 0.67
C SER A 262 -5.99 10.84 1.52
N PHE A 263 -6.62 11.90 1.01
CA PHE A 263 -7.74 12.57 1.67
C PHE A 263 -9.11 11.94 1.37
N SER A 264 -9.18 10.99 0.45
CA SER A 264 -10.46 10.40 0.01
C SER A 264 -11.09 9.53 1.08
N ASN A 265 -10.31 8.66 1.74
CA ASN A 265 -10.81 7.62 2.65
C ASN A 265 -10.04 7.68 3.97
N ILE A 266 -10.50 8.55 4.89
CA ILE A 266 -9.92 8.66 6.23
C ILE A 266 -10.91 8.03 7.21
N TYR A 267 -10.60 6.83 7.72
CA TYR A 267 -11.41 6.10 8.71
C TYR A 267 -10.78 6.13 10.10
N SER A 268 -9.46 6.15 10.15
CA SER A 268 -8.67 6.20 11.37
C SER A 268 -7.59 7.26 11.28
N VAL A 269 -7.27 7.85 12.41
CA VAL A 269 -6.27 8.92 12.54
C VAL A 269 -5.34 8.63 13.70
N LEU A 270 -4.16 9.22 13.66
CA LEU A 270 -3.24 9.31 14.78
C LEU A 270 -3.05 10.79 15.10
N VAL A 271 -3.44 11.20 16.29
CA VAL A 271 -3.15 12.55 16.77
C VAL A 271 -1.75 12.55 17.39
N VAL A 272 -0.91 13.46 16.92
CA VAL A 272 0.44 13.65 17.45
C VAL A 272 0.34 14.57 18.67
N GLY A 273 0.29 13.97 19.84
CA GLY A 273 0.24 14.70 21.10
C GLY A 273 1.52 15.51 21.32
N GLN A 274 1.37 16.70 21.84
CA GLN A 274 2.47 17.40 22.49
C GLN A 274 2.50 16.89 23.93
N THR A 275 3.64 16.40 24.38
CA THR A 275 3.79 16.12 25.80
C THR A 275 3.88 17.48 26.49
N ASN A 276 2.89 17.80 27.30
CA ASN A 276 3.00 18.96 28.18
C ASN A 276 4.23 18.74 29.06
N ALA A 277 5.29 19.50 28.81
CA ALA A 277 6.34 19.67 29.79
C ALA A 277 5.68 20.35 31.04
N GLN A 278 5.50 19.58 32.10
CA GLN A 278 5.19 20.10 33.40
C GLN A 278 6.43 20.76 34.00
#